data_a94a5ebe2b923ce69a9f31435467aa79
#
_entry.id   a94a5ebe2b923ce69a9f31435467aa79
#
_cell.length_a   1.000
_cell.length_b   1.000
_cell.length_c   1.000
_cell.angle_alpha   90.00
_cell.angle_beta   90.00
_cell.angle_gamma   90.00
#
_symmetry.space_group_name_H-M   'P 1'
#
loop_
_entity.id
_entity.type
_entity.pdbx_description
1 polymer ?
#
loop_
_entity_poly.entity_id
_entity_poly.type
_entity_poly.pdbx_seq_one_letter_code
_entity_poly.pdbx_strand_id
1 'polypeptide(L)'
;MTDISATTDEQPTFPPRRALGDGVVLLREPVDADGPAIIAGATTPDVIRYTVVPTPYGADDLASILRIAREGWAAATDAVFAVCDAAEPDELLGLLGLHGVDLTGAPGGAAEIGYWMRPAGRGRGLMTRAARLASAWAFDELGLAVISWYALVGNDPSLRVAEAAGYCLEGTLRRYAHHRGERLDSWVGSLLPEDLVRA
;
A
#
# COMPACT_ATOMS: atom_id res chain seq x y z
N MET A 1 3.60 40.77 -27.50
CA MET A 1 4.66 39.75 -27.56
C MET A 1 4.74 39.16 -26.15
N THR A 2 3.93 38.14 -25.94
CA THR A 2 3.78 37.50 -24.60
C THR A 2 4.78 36.38 -24.52
N ASP A 3 5.72 36.53 -23.65
CA ASP A 3 6.77 35.54 -23.36
C ASP A 3 6.12 34.35 -22.66
N ILE A 4 5.95 33.24 -23.38
CA ILE A 4 5.51 31.97 -22.81
C ILE A 4 6.80 31.34 -22.26
N SER A 5 7.11 31.64 -20.98
CA SER A 5 8.09 30.87 -20.21
C SER A 5 7.74 29.40 -20.29
N ALA A 6 8.58 28.62 -20.94
CA ALA A 6 8.54 27.17 -20.92
C ALA A 6 8.75 26.73 -19.46
N THR A 7 7.68 26.38 -18.78
CA THR A 7 7.74 25.58 -17.56
C THR A 7 8.37 24.25 -17.97
N THR A 8 9.57 24.01 -17.53
CA THR A 8 10.23 22.70 -17.61
C THR A 8 9.28 21.70 -16.92
N ASP A 9 8.71 20.80 -17.68
CA ASP A 9 7.83 19.73 -17.22
C ASP A 9 8.74 18.70 -16.49
N GLU A 10 9.16 19.07 -15.28
CA GLU A 10 9.95 18.18 -14.43
C GLU A 10 9.01 17.13 -13.90
N GLN A 11 9.17 15.89 -14.34
CA GLN A 11 8.32 14.79 -13.89
C GLN A 11 8.41 14.69 -12.36
N PRO A 12 7.27 14.59 -11.67
CA PRO A 12 7.29 14.47 -10.23
C PRO A 12 8.04 13.21 -9.80
N THR A 13 8.86 13.32 -8.75
CA THR A 13 9.67 12.23 -8.23
C THR A 13 9.36 12.00 -6.75
N PHE A 14 9.53 10.77 -6.29
CA PHE A 14 9.48 10.51 -4.85
C PHE A 14 10.74 11.05 -4.16
N PRO A 15 10.63 11.46 -2.88
CA PRO A 15 11.81 11.81 -2.08
C PRO A 15 12.75 10.60 -1.95
N PRO A 16 14.01 10.82 -1.56
CA PRO A 16 14.94 9.73 -1.31
C PRO A 16 14.36 8.71 -0.36
N ARG A 17 14.46 7.42 -0.73
CA ARG A 17 13.88 6.33 0.06
C ARG A 17 14.50 6.28 1.45
N ARG A 18 13.67 6.20 2.46
CA ARG A 18 14.04 6.01 3.85
C ARG A 18 13.05 5.11 4.56
N ALA A 19 13.46 4.51 5.65
CA ALA A 19 12.53 3.77 6.49
C ALA A 19 11.59 4.76 7.23
N LEU A 20 10.34 4.34 7.41
CA LEU A 20 9.34 5.04 8.21
C LEU A 20 9.05 4.20 9.45
N GLY A 21 8.92 4.82 10.61
CA GLY A 21 8.65 4.06 11.84
C GLY A 21 8.11 4.91 12.96
N ASP A 22 7.42 4.28 13.93
CA ASP A 22 6.85 4.90 15.13
C ASP A 22 7.39 4.27 16.44
N GLY A 23 8.48 3.48 16.33
CA GLY A 23 9.07 2.74 17.44
C GLY A 23 8.41 1.39 17.72
N VAL A 24 7.30 1.05 17.08
CA VAL A 24 6.59 -0.25 17.18
C VAL A 24 6.60 -0.98 15.84
N VAL A 25 6.30 -0.27 14.76
CA VAL A 25 6.35 -0.80 13.39
C VAL A 25 7.42 -0.07 12.60
N LEU A 26 8.07 -0.78 11.69
CA LEU A 26 9.02 -0.26 10.72
C LEU A 26 8.55 -0.61 9.31
N LEU A 27 8.51 0.40 8.45
CA LEU A 27 8.33 0.27 7.01
C LEU A 27 9.67 0.52 6.33
N ARG A 28 10.15 -0.47 5.59
CA ARG A 28 11.41 -0.38 4.84
C ARG A 28 11.25 -0.88 3.40
N GLU A 29 12.25 -0.69 2.59
CA GLU A 29 12.28 -1.33 1.28
C GLU A 29 12.26 -2.86 1.41
N PRO A 30 11.43 -3.58 0.63
CA PRO A 30 11.53 -5.02 0.52
C PRO A 30 12.80 -5.38 -0.28
N VAL A 31 13.55 -6.38 0.22
CA VAL A 31 14.82 -6.83 -0.36
C VAL A 31 14.76 -8.30 -0.75
N ASP A 32 15.73 -8.78 -1.53
CA ASP A 32 15.77 -10.18 -1.99
C ASP A 32 15.77 -11.18 -0.84
N ALA A 33 16.38 -10.82 0.31
CA ALA A 33 16.37 -11.63 1.52
C ALA A 33 14.98 -11.86 2.12
N ASP A 34 14.01 -10.99 1.82
CA ASP A 34 12.61 -11.14 2.25
C ASP A 34 11.85 -12.22 1.45
N GLY A 35 12.44 -12.74 0.38
CA GLY A 35 11.79 -13.66 -0.55
C GLY A 35 11.06 -14.83 0.10
N PRO A 36 11.70 -15.60 1.00
CA PRO A 36 11.02 -16.70 1.69
C PRO A 36 9.80 -16.25 2.50
N ALA A 37 9.87 -15.09 3.16
CA ALA A 37 8.77 -14.53 3.95
C ALA A 37 7.63 -14.03 3.07
N ILE A 38 7.93 -13.40 1.92
CA ILE A 38 6.95 -12.95 0.93
C ILE A 38 6.20 -14.14 0.36
N ILE A 39 6.90 -15.19 -0.12
CA ILE A 39 6.27 -16.40 -0.64
C ILE A 39 5.38 -17.06 0.41
N ALA A 40 5.89 -17.24 1.63
CA ALA A 40 5.13 -17.83 2.72
C ALA A 40 3.85 -17.03 3.05
N GLY A 41 3.93 -15.69 3.00
CA GLY A 41 2.77 -14.82 3.22
C GLY A 41 1.77 -14.88 2.07
N ALA A 42 2.22 -14.75 0.83
CA ALA A 42 1.40 -14.77 -0.37
C ALA A 42 0.64 -16.10 -0.56
N THR A 43 1.18 -17.19 -0.05
CA THR A 43 0.56 -18.53 -0.13
C THR A 43 -0.37 -18.87 1.02
N THR A 44 -0.61 -17.96 1.97
CA THR A 44 -1.59 -18.20 3.04
C THR A 44 -3.03 -18.19 2.48
N PRO A 45 -3.93 -19.05 2.99
CA PRO A 45 -5.29 -19.16 2.47
C PRO A 45 -6.05 -17.83 2.41
N ASP A 46 -5.90 -16.99 3.43
CA ASP A 46 -6.60 -15.71 3.50
C ASP A 46 -6.06 -14.70 2.48
N VAL A 47 -4.73 -14.65 2.28
CA VAL A 47 -4.12 -13.78 1.27
C VAL A 47 -4.57 -14.23 -0.12
N ILE A 48 -4.55 -15.54 -0.40
CA ILE A 48 -5.09 -16.10 -1.65
C ILE A 48 -6.57 -15.73 -1.83
N ARG A 49 -7.35 -15.83 -0.77
CA ARG A 49 -8.81 -15.59 -0.84
C ARG A 49 -9.17 -14.13 -1.09
N TYR A 50 -8.42 -13.19 -0.53
CA TYR A 50 -8.84 -11.79 -0.47
C TYR A 50 -7.97 -10.82 -1.27
N THR A 51 -6.89 -11.31 -1.88
CA THR A 51 -6.00 -10.48 -2.68
C THR A 51 -5.84 -11.01 -4.10
N VAL A 52 -5.26 -10.19 -4.95
CA VAL A 52 -4.98 -10.54 -6.37
C VAL A 52 -3.64 -11.24 -6.56
N VAL A 53 -2.99 -11.70 -5.48
CA VAL A 53 -1.71 -12.42 -5.61
C VAL A 53 -1.87 -13.64 -6.53
N PRO A 54 -0.92 -13.90 -7.43
CA PRO A 54 -0.95 -15.08 -8.29
C PRO A 54 -1.06 -16.40 -7.52
N THR A 55 -1.66 -17.40 -8.14
CA THR A 55 -1.76 -18.74 -7.55
C THR A 55 -1.56 -19.80 -8.64
N PRO A 56 -0.52 -20.63 -8.57
CA PRO A 56 0.52 -20.65 -7.51
C PRO A 56 1.40 -19.39 -7.50
N TYR A 57 1.95 -19.03 -6.34
CA TYR A 57 2.91 -17.93 -6.19
C TYR A 57 4.33 -18.50 -6.25
N GLY A 58 5.16 -18.02 -7.16
CA GLY A 58 6.49 -18.56 -7.43
C GLY A 58 7.60 -17.50 -7.48
N ALA A 59 8.75 -17.93 -7.98
CA ALA A 59 9.95 -17.08 -8.08
C ALA A 59 9.74 -15.87 -9.01
N ASP A 60 9.01 -16.04 -10.12
CA ASP A 60 8.74 -14.96 -11.06
C ASP A 60 7.82 -13.89 -10.45
N ASP A 61 6.86 -14.30 -9.63
CA ASP A 61 5.97 -13.38 -8.92
C ASP A 61 6.73 -12.61 -7.84
N LEU A 62 7.64 -13.29 -7.12
CA LEU A 62 8.56 -12.65 -6.19
C LEU A 62 9.45 -11.61 -6.92
N ALA A 63 10.07 -11.99 -8.02
CA ALA A 63 10.89 -11.07 -8.80
C ALA A 63 10.06 -9.87 -9.29
N SER A 64 8.79 -10.11 -9.67
CA SER A 64 7.88 -9.04 -10.10
C SER A 64 7.57 -8.04 -8.98
N ILE A 65 7.22 -8.48 -7.77
CA ILE A 65 6.91 -7.55 -6.67
C ILE A 65 8.14 -6.75 -6.23
N LEU A 66 9.32 -7.38 -6.19
CA LEU A 66 10.57 -6.67 -5.88
C LEU A 66 10.96 -5.68 -6.97
N ARG A 67 10.68 -6.01 -8.23
CA ARG A 67 10.86 -5.07 -9.35
C ARG A 67 9.89 -3.90 -9.24
N ILE A 68 8.60 -4.14 -8.99
CA ILE A 68 7.60 -3.07 -8.77
C ILE A 68 8.05 -2.15 -7.63
N ALA A 69 8.55 -2.71 -6.52
CA ALA A 69 9.03 -1.92 -5.40
C ALA A 69 10.19 -0.98 -5.80
N ARG A 70 11.12 -1.43 -6.64
CA ARG A 70 12.28 -0.62 -7.09
C ARG A 70 11.91 0.37 -8.19
N GLU A 71 11.32 -0.16 -9.28
CA GLU A 71 11.03 0.65 -10.48
C GLU A 71 9.88 1.62 -10.25
N GLY A 72 8.81 1.19 -9.52
CA GLY A 72 7.69 2.05 -9.19
C GLY A 72 8.10 3.23 -8.31
N TRP A 73 9.02 3.01 -7.36
CA TRP A 73 9.60 4.11 -6.58
C TRP A 73 10.38 5.09 -7.48
N ALA A 74 11.23 4.57 -8.36
CA ALA A 74 12.02 5.40 -9.28
C ALA A 74 11.15 6.18 -10.27
N ALA A 75 10.02 5.60 -10.69
CA ALA A 75 9.05 6.22 -11.59
C ALA A 75 7.99 7.06 -10.86
N ALA A 76 8.01 7.09 -9.51
CA ALA A 76 6.99 7.72 -8.67
C ALA A 76 5.55 7.23 -8.91
N THR A 77 5.39 5.94 -9.23
CA THR A 77 4.09 5.31 -9.48
C THR A 77 3.64 4.35 -8.38
N ASP A 78 4.60 3.78 -7.64
CA ASP A 78 4.32 2.79 -6.60
C ASP A 78 5.31 2.91 -5.44
N ALA A 79 4.79 2.93 -4.21
CA ALA A 79 5.60 2.90 -3.00
C ALA A 79 5.31 1.63 -2.20
N VAL A 80 6.11 0.59 -2.40
CA VAL A 80 5.95 -0.70 -1.71
C VAL A 80 6.90 -0.80 -0.54
N PHE A 81 6.39 -1.22 0.62
CA PHE A 81 7.10 -1.37 1.88
C PHE A 81 6.98 -2.78 2.44
N ALA A 82 8.09 -3.30 2.96
CA ALA A 82 8.09 -4.38 3.92
C ALA A 82 7.62 -3.85 5.29
N VAL A 83 6.64 -4.52 5.88
CA VAL A 83 6.13 -4.21 7.22
C VAL A 83 6.82 -5.13 8.21
N CYS A 84 7.57 -4.56 9.15
CA CYS A 84 8.33 -5.26 10.17
C CYS A 84 7.95 -4.79 11.58
N ASP A 85 8.21 -5.60 12.59
CA ASP A 85 8.28 -5.13 13.96
C ASP A 85 9.55 -4.28 14.12
N ALA A 86 9.48 -3.14 14.80
CA ALA A 86 10.65 -2.29 15.02
C ALA A 86 11.74 -2.98 15.88
N ALA A 87 11.35 -3.96 16.70
CA ALA A 87 12.30 -4.78 17.48
C ALA A 87 13.00 -5.86 16.64
N GLU A 88 12.40 -6.25 15.50
CA GLU A 88 12.93 -7.27 14.58
C GLU A 88 12.87 -6.72 13.14
N PRO A 89 13.70 -5.71 12.82
CA PRO A 89 13.59 -4.94 11.58
C PRO A 89 13.87 -5.75 10.31
N ASP A 90 14.59 -6.86 10.44
CA ASP A 90 14.94 -7.74 9.33
C ASP A 90 13.85 -8.79 9.02
N GLU A 91 12.89 -9.03 9.96
CA GLU A 91 11.80 -9.96 9.73
C GLU A 91 10.61 -9.29 9.05
N LEU A 92 10.35 -9.65 7.78
CA LEU A 92 9.16 -9.20 7.07
C LEU A 92 7.92 -9.94 7.60
N LEU A 93 6.98 -9.18 8.13
CA LEU A 93 5.67 -9.66 8.61
C LEU A 93 4.55 -9.43 7.60
N GLY A 94 4.71 -8.52 6.65
CA GLY A 94 3.72 -8.23 5.61
C GLY A 94 4.26 -7.29 4.54
N LEU A 95 3.43 -7.00 3.55
CA LEU A 95 3.66 -5.95 2.57
C LEU A 95 2.53 -4.93 2.63
N LEU A 96 2.90 -3.68 2.42
CA LEU A 96 1.98 -2.57 2.19
C LEU A 96 2.46 -1.80 0.97
N GLY A 97 1.54 -1.43 0.08
CA GLY A 97 1.84 -0.61 -1.09
C GLY A 97 0.88 0.55 -1.24
N LEU A 98 1.39 1.68 -1.69
CA LEU A 98 0.63 2.74 -2.34
C LEU A 98 0.84 2.56 -3.84
N HIS A 99 -0.23 2.30 -4.57
CA HIS A 99 -0.21 1.93 -5.97
C HIS A 99 -0.89 2.98 -6.83
N GLY A 100 -0.48 3.07 -8.11
CA GLY A 100 -1.07 4.01 -9.04
C GLY A 100 -0.99 5.45 -8.54
N VAL A 101 0.15 5.81 -7.93
CA VAL A 101 0.36 7.17 -7.41
C VAL A 101 0.32 8.14 -8.58
N ASP A 102 -0.64 9.05 -8.56
CA ASP A 102 -0.76 10.13 -9.51
C ASP A 102 -0.43 11.45 -8.82
N LEU A 103 0.71 12.02 -9.16
CA LEU A 103 1.17 13.33 -8.65
C LEU A 103 0.84 14.47 -9.62
N THR A 104 0.18 14.18 -10.74
CA THR A 104 -0.10 15.17 -11.81
C THR A 104 -1.44 15.89 -11.64
N GLY A 105 -2.34 15.32 -10.82
CA GLY A 105 -3.66 15.90 -10.57
C GLY A 105 -3.58 17.17 -9.70
N ALA A 106 -4.27 18.23 -10.09
CA ALA A 106 -4.37 19.44 -9.28
C ALA A 106 -5.83 19.59 -8.75
N PRO A 107 -6.02 20.00 -7.49
CA PRO A 107 -5.03 20.19 -6.43
C PRO A 107 -4.79 18.90 -5.63
N GLY A 108 -3.58 18.38 -5.70
CA GLY A 108 -3.14 17.19 -4.97
C GLY A 108 -3.38 15.88 -5.72
N GLY A 109 -2.50 14.91 -5.49
CA GLY A 109 -2.51 13.61 -6.12
C GLY A 109 -3.40 12.59 -5.44
N ALA A 110 -3.42 11.36 -5.99
CA ALA A 110 -4.16 10.24 -5.44
C ALA A 110 -3.34 8.95 -5.48
N ALA A 111 -3.69 7.96 -4.64
CA ALA A 111 -3.15 6.62 -4.68
C ALA A 111 -4.17 5.60 -4.17
N GLU A 112 -3.92 4.32 -4.42
CA GLU A 112 -4.63 3.21 -3.79
C GLU A 112 -3.71 2.53 -2.78
N ILE A 113 -4.20 2.27 -1.56
CA ILE A 113 -3.48 1.47 -0.57
C ILE A 113 -3.91 0.01 -0.63
N GLY A 114 -2.90 -0.88 -0.69
CA GLY A 114 -3.09 -2.32 -0.60
C GLY A 114 -2.14 -2.94 0.40
N TYR A 115 -2.57 -4.00 1.11
CA TYR A 115 -1.72 -4.66 2.10
C TYR A 115 -2.15 -6.10 2.40
N TRP A 116 -1.20 -6.87 2.91
CA TRP A 116 -1.45 -8.16 3.53
C TRP A 116 -0.44 -8.41 4.67
N MET A 117 -0.80 -9.33 5.58
CA MET A 117 0.00 -9.65 6.76
C MET A 117 0.09 -11.16 6.96
N ARG A 118 1.31 -11.66 7.20
CA ARG A 118 1.56 -13.04 7.64
C ARG A 118 0.86 -13.31 8.98
N PRO A 119 0.46 -14.56 9.25
CA PRO A 119 -0.19 -14.90 10.52
C PRO A 119 0.59 -14.43 11.77
N ALA A 120 1.93 -14.51 11.76
CA ALA A 120 2.80 -14.10 12.87
C ALA A 120 2.70 -12.60 13.22
N GLY A 121 2.32 -11.74 12.26
CA GLY A 121 2.18 -10.29 12.48
C GLY A 121 0.76 -9.85 12.87
N ARG A 122 -0.23 -10.75 12.80
CA ARG A 122 -1.65 -10.40 13.00
C ARG A 122 -2.00 -10.18 14.48
N GLY A 123 -3.08 -9.43 14.71
CA GLY A 123 -3.61 -9.20 16.06
C GLY A 123 -2.77 -8.26 16.93
N ARG A 124 -1.69 -7.69 16.39
CA ARG A 124 -0.72 -6.83 17.11
C ARG A 124 -0.86 -5.35 16.75
N GLY A 125 -1.81 -5.00 15.89
CA GLY A 125 -2.03 -3.62 15.42
C GLY A 125 -0.97 -3.08 14.44
N LEU A 126 0.00 -3.91 14.02
CA LEU A 126 1.12 -3.47 13.17
C LEU A 126 0.64 -2.94 11.82
N MET A 127 -0.32 -3.61 11.16
CA MET A 127 -0.82 -3.13 9.86
C MET A 127 -1.58 -1.81 9.96
N THR A 128 -2.34 -1.58 11.02
CA THR A 128 -3.00 -0.29 11.26
C THR A 128 -1.98 0.84 11.41
N ARG A 129 -0.90 0.61 12.19
CA ARG A 129 0.19 1.58 12.33
C ARG A 129 0.93 1.79 11.01
N ALA A 130 1.19 0.71 10.27
CA ALA A 130 1.82 0.75 8.95
C ALA A 130 1.00 1.62 7.96
N ALA A 131 -0.33 1.40 7.92
CA ALA A 131 -1.23 2.18 7.08
C ALA A 131 -1.21 3.66 7.43
N ARG A 132 -1.25 4.01 8.73
CA ARG A 132 -1.12 5.41 9.20
C ARG A 132 0.20 6.05 8.80
N LEU A 133 1.33 5.35 8.99
CA LEU A 133 2.65 5.87 8.64
C LEU A 133 2.80 6.09 7.13
N ALA A 134 2.37 5.12 6.30
CA ALA A 134 2.44 5.25 4.86
C ALA A 134 1.53 6.38 4.35
N SER A 135 0.32 6.50 4.92
CA SER A 135 -0.62 7.57 4.56
C SER A 135 -0.11 8.95 5.00
N ALA A 136 0.46 9.07 6.21
CA ALA A 136 1.09 10.31 6.68
C ALA A 136 2.22 10.75 5.73
N TRP A 137 3.11 9.83 5.39
CA TRP A 137 4.18 10.10 4.44
C TRP A 137 3.65 10.55 3.07
N ALA A 138 2.60 9.90 2.57
CA ALA A 138 2.00 10.24 1.28
C ALA A 138 1.35 11.63 1.28
N PHE A 139 0.68 12.02 2.36
CA PHE A 139 0.10 13.36 2.50
C PHE A 139 1.16 14.43 2.72
N ASP A 140 2.11 14.17 3.63
CA ASP A 140 3.08 15.19 4.08
C ASP A 140 4.22 15.40 3.07
N GLU A 141 4.66 14.33 2.37
CA GLU A 141 5.84 14.41 1.48
C GLU A 141 5.49 14.32 -0.01
N LEU A 142 4.41 13.63 -0.39
CA LEU A 142 3.97 13.56 -1.78
C LEU A 142 2.86 14.58 -2.10
N GLY A 143 2.21 15.16 -1.08
CA GLY A 143 1.12 16.10 -1.27
C GLY A 143 -0.16 15.46 -1.83
N LEU A 144 -0.41 14.19 -1.57
CA LEU A 144 -1.63 13.55 -2.01
C LEU A 144 -2.86 14.20 -1.36
N ALA A 145 -3.95 14.28 -2.10
CA ALA A 145 -5.23 14.78 -1.60
C ALA A 145 -6.12 13.66 -1.05
N VAL A 146 -5.96 12.44 -1.57
CA VAL A 146 -6.79 11.29 -1.20
C VAL A 146 -6.03 9.97 -1.38
N ILE A 147 -6.29 9.02 -0.47
CA ILE A 147 -5.85 7.63 -0.62
C ILE A 147 -7.09 6.74 -0.58
N SER A 148 -7.32 6.00 -1.66
CA SER A 148 -8.40 5.03 -1.77
C SER A 148 -8.00 3.68 -1.21
N TRP A 149 -8.99 2.93 -0.69
CA TRP A 149 -8.84 1.56 -0.24
C TRP A 149 -9.97 0.71 -0.81
N TYR A 150 -9.64 -0.48 -1.29
CA TYR A 150 -10.60 -1.46 -1.77
C TYR A 150 -10.39 -2.82 -1.10
N ALA A 151 -11.47 -3.51 -0.79
CA ALA A 151 -11.42 -4.89 -0.31
C ALA A 151 -12.65 -5.68 -0.77
N LEU A 152 -12.47 -6.98 -1.01
CA LEU A 152 -13.61 -7.85 -1.27
C LEU A 152 -14.57 -7.84 -0.07
N VAL A 153 -15.86 -7.78 -0.33
CA VAL A 153 -16.90 -7.88 0.71
C VAL A 153 -16.69 -9.17 1.51
N GLY A 154 -16.67 -9.07 2.84
CA GLY A 154 -16.37 -10.16 3.76
C GLY A 154 -14.90 -10.27 4.19
N ASN A 155 -14.01 -9.39 3.70
CA ASN A 155 -12.67 -9.23 4.24
C ASN A 155 -12.68 -8.32 5.48
N ASP A 156 -13.40 -8.72 6.52
CA ASP A 156 -13.55 -7.96 7.76
C ASP A 156 -12.22 -7.59 8.44
N PRO A 157 -11.15 -8.43 8.39
CA PRO A 157 -9.85 -8.04 8.91
C PRO A 157 -9.28 -6.80 8.22
N SER A 158 -9.41 -6.69 6.88
CA SER A 158 -8.95 -5.53 6.12
C SER A 158 -9.80 -4.29 6.42
N LEU A 159 -11.12 -4.44 6.51
CA LEU A 159 -12.02 -3.35 6.89
C LEU A 159 -11.65 -2.77 8.26
N ARG A 160 -11.44 -3.62 9.27
CA ARG A 160 -11.02 -3.15 10.61
C ARG A 160 -9.70 -2.41 10.61
N VAL A 161 -8.74 -2.81 9.77
CA VAL A 161 -7.46 -2.07 9.63
C VAL A 161 -7.71 -0.71 9.00
N ALA A 162 -8.49 -0.65 7.93
CA ALA A 162 -8.80 0.60 7.22
C ALA A 162 -9.53 1.59 8.16
N GLU A 163 -10.63 1.18 8.80
CA GLU A 163 -11.39 2.03 9.74
C GLU A 163 -10.50 2.51 10.90
N ALA A 164 -9.72 1.60 11.50
CA ALA A 164 -8.81 1.96 12.59
C ALA A 164 -7.67 2.89 12.12
N ALA A 165 -7.31 2.88 10.85
CA ALA A 165 -6.33 3.81 10.29
C ALA A 165 -6.93 5.18 9.94
N GLY A 166 -8.26 5.32 9.96
CA GLY A 166 -8.97 6.56 9.68
C GLY A 166 -9.73 6.58 8.35
N TYR A 167 -9.67 5.47 7.57
CA TYR A 167 -10.42 5.40 6.31
C TYR A 167 -11.93 5.39 6.56
N CYS A 168 -12.65 6.22 5.81
CA CYS A 168 -14.10 6.23 5.77
C CYS A 168 -14.59 5.18 4.77
N LEU A 169 -15.49 4.28 5.19
CA LEU A 169 -16.17 3.37 4.27
C LEU A 169 -17.21 4.13 3.47
N GLU A 170 -17.00 4.31 2.17
CA GLU A 170 -17.87 5.05 1.27
C GLU A 170 -19.04 4.21 0.75
N GLY A 171 -18.83 2.89 0.61
CA GLY A 171 -19.89 2.01 0.13
C GLY A 171 -19.42 0.68 -0.43
N THR A 172 -20.35 0.05 -1.18
CA THR A 172 -20.11 -1.23 -1.86
C THR A 172 -20.32 -1.08 -3.35
N LEU A 173 -19.29 -1.41 -4.10
CA LEU A 173 -19.29 -1.49 -5.56
C LEU A 173 -19.67 -2.91 -6.00
N ARG A 174 -20.85 -3.08 -6.58
CA ARG A 174 -21.34 -4.42 -6.99
C ARG A 174 -20.57 -4.94 -8.19
N ARG A 175 -20.04 -6.18 -8.10
CA ARG A 175 -19.29 -6.88 -9.15
C ARG A 175 -18.11 -6.09 -9.70
N TYR A 176 -17.52 -5.25 -8.88
CA TYR A 176 -16.40 -4.39 -9.26
C TYR A 176 -15.10 -5.17 -9.37
N ALA A 177 -14.77 -5.94 -8.33
CA ALA A 177 -13.51 -6.68 -8.30
C ALA A 177 -13.54 -7.86 -9.27
N HIS A 178 -12.49 -7.97 -10.10
CA HIS A 178 -12.22 -9.18 -10.88
C HIS A 178 -11.28 -10.07 -10.08
N HIS A 179 -11.78 -11.19 -9.58
CA HIS A 179 -11.04 -12.07 -8.70
C HIS A 179 -11.19 -13.53 -9.16
N ARG A 180 -10.08 -14.14 -9.59
CA ARG A 180 -9.98 -15.57 -9.99
C ARG A 180 -11.07 -16.02 -10.98
N GLY A 181 -11.33 -15.19 -12.00
CA GLY A 181 -12.31 -15.47 -13.04
C GLY A 181 -13.75 -15.06 -12.70
N GLU A 182 -13.99 -14.54 -11.50
CA GLU A 182 -15.32 -14.09 -11.06
C GLU A 182 -15.34 -12.56 -10.87
N ARG A 183 -16.56 -12.00 -10.89
CA ARG A 183 -16.82 -10.61 -10.52
C ARG A 183 -17.46 -10.60 -9.14
N LEU A 184 -16.74 -10.04 -8.17
CA LEU A 184 -17.16 -9.97 -6.77
C LEU A 184 -17.44 -8.52 -6.35
N ASP A 185 -18.28 -8.39 -5.33
CA ASP A 185 -18.56 -7.11 -4.71
C ASP A 185 -17.33 -6.64 -3.92
N SER A 186 -17.05 -5.35 -3.97
CA SER A 186 -15.93 -4.73 -3.27
C SER A 186 -16.42 -3.58 -2.40
N TRP A 187 -15.94 -3.49 -1.19
CA TRP A 187 -15.98 -2.26 -0.43
C TRP A 187 -15.03 -1.24 -1.04
N VAL A 188 -15.40 0.01 -0.95
CA VAL A 188 -14.54 1.16 -1.27
C VAL A 188 -14.53 2.11 -0.08
N GLY A 189 -13.37 2.61 0.26
CA GLY A 189 -13.16 3.63 1.28
C GLY A 189 -12.11 4.63 0.83
N SER A 190 -12.08 5.77 1.52
CA SER A 190 -11.13 6.84 1.28
C SER A 190 -10.53 7.36 2.59
N LEU A 191 -9.35 7.93 2.51
CA LEU A 191 -8.70 8.67 3.58
C LEU A 191 -8.28 10.03 3.03
N LEU A 192 -8.64 11.08 3.73
CA LEU A 192 -8.21 12.45 3.46
C LEU A 192 -7.18 12.90 4.49
N PRO A 193 -6.36 13.94 4.23
CA PRO A 193 -5.38 14.44 5.19
C PRO A 193 -5.95 14.79 6.57
N GLU A 194 -7.18 15.32 6.61
CA GLU A 194 -7.90 15.69 7.84
C GLU A 194 -8.44 14.49 8.63
N ASP A 195 -8.64 13.34 7.99
CA ASP A 195 -9.15 12.11 8.63
C ASP A 195 -8.02 11.28 9.25
N LEU A 196 -6.76 11.60 8.89
CA LEU A 196 -5.62 10.80 9.29
C LEU A 196 -5.44 10.78 10.81
N VAL A 197 -5.54 9.59 11.40
CA VAL A 197 -5.20 9.37 12.81
C VAL A 197 -3.69 9.34 12.94
N ARG A 198 -3.08 10.44 13.36
CA ARG A 198 -1.64 10.51 13.62
C ARG A 198 -1.29 9.77 14.91
N ALA A 199 -0.14 9.08 14.91
CA ALA A 199 0.37 8.31 16.04
C ALA A 199 0.92 9.23 17.13
#